data_1b3c386f225977e96548de1dafde51aa
#
_entry.id   1b3c386f225977e96548de1dafde51aa
#
_cell.length_a   1.000
_cell.length_b   1.000
_cell.length_c   1.000
_cell.angle_alpha   90.00
_cell.angle_beta   90.00
_cell.angle_gamma   90.00
#
_symmetry.space_group_name_H-M   'P 1'
#
loop_
_entity.id
_entity.type
_entity.pdbx_description
1 polymer ?
#
loop_
_entity_poly.entity_id
_entity_poly.type
_entity_poly.pdbx_seq_one_letter_code
_entity_poly.pdbx_strand_id
1 'polypeptide(L)'
;MALSIDDFPTDNHGWNELLSARNEPSHLQGNLRVSWTIVGAGFTGLACARRLAELHPNDRIIVLDARLVGQGASGRNSGFVVAVSHFPGAYRSQQQENYARVNRINRAGIEMLSHQIKMLSIDCQWDDRGFHHAAADTKSINERKNFLEYLNALEVAHTPLNEEDMRSRLGSALYRAGVHVHSGALVQPAALVRGLAAKLPNNVRLIEQCPVLKVEEGSPIKLSLSQGEIKTDKLVLATNYEACKLGFLSSRLIGSTLSGSFTRRLDAQELSTLGGLKEWGVLSLHGGGATIRLTSEGRISLRNTAEYSGGTLLSKQRL
;
A
#
# COMPACT_ATOMS: atom_id res chain seq x y z
N MET A 1 4.47 -4.34 -28.37
CA MET A 1 3.00 -4.45 -28.43
C MET A 1 2.45 -3.11 -28.00
N ALA A 2 1.53 -2.48 -28.72
CA ALA A 2 0.94 -1.21 -28.30
C ALA A 2 -0.02 -1.46 -27.12
N LEU A 3 0.04 -0.62 -26.10
CA LEU A 3 -0.89 -0.68 -24.98
C LEU A 3 -2.29 -0.24 -25.41
N SER A 4 -3.33 -0.87 -24.86
CA SER A 4 -4.72 -0.52 -25.02
C SER A 4 -5.37 -0.25 -23.66
N ILE A 5 -6.58 0.31 -23.65
CA ILE A 5 -7.34 0.53 -22.42
C ILE A 5 -7.68 -0.79 -21.69
N ASP A 6 -7.84 -1.87 -22.46
CA ASP A 6 -8.17 -3.21 -21.92
C ASP A 6 -7.01 -3.85 -21.14
N ASP A 7 -5.77 -3.33 -21.31
CA ASP A 7 -4.62 -3.77 -20.51
C ASP A 7 -4.70 -3.30 -19.03
N PHE A 8 -5.69 -2.47 -18.70
CA PHE A 8 -5.88 -1.88 -17.37
C PHE A 8 -7.28 -2.19 -16.79
N PRO A 9 -7.56 -3.44 -16.42
CA PRO A 9 -8.87 -3.82 -15.89
C PRO A 9 -9.26 -3.01 -14.65
N THR A 10 -10.54 -2.63 -14.57
CA THR A 10 -11.10 -1.77 -13.53
C THR A 10 -11.86 -2.55 -12.47
N ASP A 11 -11.44 -3.77 -12.17
CA ASP A 11 -12.10 -4.61 -11.18
C ASP A 11 -12.16 -3.96 -9.81
N ASN A 12 -13.33 -3.97 -9.22
CA ASN A 12 -13.53 -3.53 -7.86
C ASN A 12 -12.96 -4.58 -6.88
N HIS A 13 -12.68 -4.17 -5.65
CA HIS A 13 -12.10 -5.04 -4.63
C HIS A 13 -12.64 -4.72 -3.23
N GLY A 14 -12.45 -5.64 -2.28
CA GLY A 14 -13.08 -5.60 -0.96
C GLY A 14 -12.95 -4.25 -0.24
N TRP A 15 -11.78 -3.62 -0.22
CA TRP A 15 -11.64 -2.32 0.44
C TRP A 15 -12.44 -1.20 -0.21
N ASN A 16 -12.56 -1.18 -1.54
CA ASN A 16 -13.38 -0.19 -2.25
C ASN A 16 -14.88 -0.43 -2.08
N GLU A 17 -15.31 -1.70 -2.02
CA GLU A 17 -16.72 -2.08 -1.78
C GLU A 17 -17.25 -1.60 -0.42
N LEU A 18 -16.34 -1.39 0.54
CA LEU A 18 -16.68 -0.90 1.87
C LEU A 18 -16.79 0.64 1.93
N LEU A 19 -16.49 1.34 0.84
CA LEU A 19 -16.52 2.79 0.78
C LEU A 19 -17.76 3.28 0.03
N SER A 20 -18.22 4.48 0.40
CA SER A 20 -19.25 5.18 -0.35
C SER A 20 -18.86 5.43 -1.80
N ALA A 21 -19.87 5.60 -2.65
CA ALA A 21 -19.67 6.02 -4.03
C ALA A 21 -18.81 7.29 -4.08
N ARG A 22 -18.08 7.44 -5.16
CA ARG A 22 -17.20 8.60 -5.41
C ARG A 22 -17.80 9.49 -6.49
N ASN A 23 -17.35 10.72 -6.54
CA ASN A 23 -17.68 11.64 -7.63
C ASN A 23 -17.11 11.12 -8.96
N GLU A 24 -17.74 11.52 -10.04
CA GLU A 24 -17.25 11.25 -11.39
C GLU A 24 -15.81 11.75 -11.58
N PRO A 25 -14.94 10.95 -12.23
CA PRO A 25 -13.56 11.35 -12.47
C PRO A 25 -13.46 12.51 -13.46
N SER A 26 -12.43 13.32 -13.33
CA SER A 26 -12.08 14.30 -14.35
C SER A 26 -11.51 13.61 -15.58
N HIS A 27 -12.01 13.95 -16.75
CA HIS A 27 -11.50 13.44 -18.02
C HIS A 27 -10.58 14.45 -18.71
N LEU A 28 -9.62 13.96 -19.48
CA LEU A 28 -8.82 14.79 -20.35
C LEU A 28 -9.65 15.18 -21.59
N GLN A 29 -9.58 16.46 -21.97
CA GLN A 29 -10.12 16.95 -23.22
C GLN A 29 -9.01 17.58 -24.04
N GLY A 30 -8.66 16.96 -25.15
CA GLY A 30 -7.68 17.48 -26.10
C GLY A 30 -6.22 17.39 -25.63
N ASN A 31 -5.39 18.23 -26.27
CA ASN A 31 -3.95 18.27 -26.01
C ASN A 31 -3.62 19.28 -24.91
N LEU A 32 -2.66 18.95 -24.06
CA LEU A 32 -2.20 19.80 -22.98
C LEU A 32 -0.68 19.98 -23.02
N ARG A 33 -0.23 21.15 -22.53
CA ARG A 33 1.17 21.41 -22.18
C ARG A 33 1.26 21.79 -20.72
N VAL A 34 2.16 21.13 -19.99
CA VAL A 34 2.34 21.27 -18.55
C VAL A 34 3.81 21.21 -18.16
N SER A 35 4.15 21.73 -16.99
CA SER A 35 5.53 21.65 -16.46
C SER A 35 5.86 20.24 -16.01
N TRP A 36 4.93 19.57 -15.32
CA TRP A 36 5.14 18.24 -14.73
C TRP A 36 4.00 17.30 -15.07
N THR A 37 4.35 16.09 -15.46
CA THR A 37 3.40 14.97 -15.52
C THR A 37 3.88 13.84 -14.61
N ILE A 38 2.97 13.31 -13.80
CA ILE A 38 3.19 12.15 -12.94
C ILE A 38 2.24 11.05 -13.43
N VAL A 39 2.78 9.88 -13.76
CA VAL A 39 1.99 8.73 -14.17
C VAL A 39 1.89 7.75 -13.02
N GLY A 40 0.67 7.49 -12.56
CA GLY A 40 0.31 6.70 -11.40
C GLY A 40 -0.13 7.55 -10.21
N ALA A 41 -1.40 7.43 -9.81
CA ALA A 41 -2.01 8.09 -8.66
C ALA A 41 -2.09 7.18 -7.41
N GLY A 42 -1.07 6.32 -7.24
CA GLY A 42 -0.83 5.58 -6.00
C GLY A 42 -0.17 6.46 -4.93
N PHE A 43 0.17 5.87 -3.78
CA PHE A 43 0.82 6.61 -2.68
C PHE A 43 2.06 7.38 -3.14
N THR A 44 2.92 6.76 -3.95
CA THR A 44 4.15 7.38 -4.45
C THR A 44 3.87 8.59 -5.35
N GLY A 45 2.97 8.45 -6.32
CA GLY A 45 2.63 9.54 -7.25
C GLY A 45 1.93 10.70 -6.56
N LEU A 46 1.00 10.42 -5.64
CA LEU A 46 0.29 11.46 -4.88
C LEU A 46 1.22 12.21 -3.91
N ALA A 47 2.14 11.51 -3.24
CA ALA A 47 3.14 12.13 -2.39
C ALA A 47 4.10 13.03 -3.21
N CYS A 48 4.55 12.54 -4.37
CA CYS A 48 5.38 13.30 -5.29
C CYS A 48 4.64 14.56 -5.79
N ALA A 49 3.38 14.40 -6.24
CA ALA A 49 2.56 15.52 -6.73
C ALA A 49 2.40 16.61 -5.67
N ARG A 50 2.07 16.23 -4.44
CA ARG A 50 1.93 17.18 -3.32
C ARG A 50 3.24 17.92 -3.05
N ARG A 51 4.35 17.17 -2.98
CA ARG A 51 5.64 17.80 -2.70
C ARG A 51 6.11 18.72 -3.82
N LEU A 52 5.91 18.34 -5.07
CA LEU A 52 6.20 19.20 -6.22
C LEU A 52 5.33 20.46 -6.23
N ALA A 53 4.05 20.35 -5.87
CA ALA A 53 3.16 21.49 -5.78
C ALA A 53 3.59 22.53 -4.72
N GLU A 54 4.12 22.05 -3.59
CA GLU A 54 4.68 22.90 -2.53
C GLU A 54 5.98 23.61 -2.99
N LEU A 55 6.86 22.89 -3.68
CA LEU A 55 8.16 23.41 -4.13
C LEU A 55 8.04 24.29 -5.39
N HIS A 56 7.00 24.07 -6.20
CA HIS A 56 6.76 24.73 -7.48
C HIS A 56 5.32 25.26 -7.56
N PRO A 57 4.94 26.24 -6.73
CA PRO A 57 3.55 26.68 -6.60
C PRO A 57 2.97 27.32 -7.88
N ASN A 58 3.82 27.78 -8.79
CA ASN A 58 3.43 28.37 -10.07
C ASN A 58 3.40 27.38 -11.23
N ASP A 59 3.89 26.17 -11.02
CA ASP A 59 3.92 25.12 -12.05
C ASP A 59 2.57 24.42 -12.13
N ARG A 60 2.16 24.06 -13.34
CA ARG A 60 1.02 23.17 -13.56
C ARG A 60 1.48 21.72 -13.53
N ILE A 61 0.89 20.95 -12.65
CA ILE A 61 1.21 19.54 -12.41
C ILE A 61 -0.01 18.71 -12.79
N ILE A 62 0.19 17.66 -13.58
CA ILE A 62 -0.85 16.67 -13.89
C ILE A 62 -0.45 15.32 -13.33
N VAL A 63 -1.41 14.67 -12.67
CA VAL A 63 -1.32 13.27 -12.27
C VAL A 63 -2.27 12.47 -13.14
N LEU A 64 -1.77 11.43 -13.79
CA LEU A 64 -2.55 10.51 -14.61
C LEU A 64 -2.63 9.15 -13.93
N ASP A 65 -3.80 8.52 -13.95
CA ASP A 65 -3.94 7.11 -13.60
C ASP A 65 -4.75 6.38 -14.66
N ALA A 66 -4.32 5.19 -15.02
CA ALA A 66 -5.01 4.34 -15.98
C ALA A 66 -6.37 3.83 -15.45
N ARG A 67 -6.52 3.79 -14.13
CA ARG A 67 -7.70 3.32 -13.41
C ARG A 67 -8.27 4.44 -12.54
N LEU A 68 -9.33 4.13 -11.80
CA LEU A 68 -9.76 4.97 -10.69
C LEU A 68 -8.76 4.83 -9.51
N VAL A 69 -8.50 5.94 -8.81
CA VAL A 69 -7.65 5.92 -7.61
C VAL A 69 -8.21 4.96 -6.58
N GLY A 70 -7.34 4.12 -6.03
CA GLY A 70 -7.69 3.05 -5.11
C GLY A 70 -7.83 1.68 -5.78
N GLN A 71 -7.93 1.58 -7.09
CA GLN A 71 -8.02 0.30 -7.80
C GLN A 71 -6.65 -0.37 -8.02
N GLY A 72 -5.56 0.35 -7.88
CA GLY A 72 -4.19 -0.20 -7.94
C GLY A 72 -3.70 -0.76 -6.60
N ALA A 73 -2.43 -1.14 -6.53
CA ALA A 73 -1.80 -1.75 -5.36
C ALA A 73 -1.93 -0.91 -4.07
N SER A 74 -1.95 0.42 -4.20
CA SER A 74 -2.10 1.33 -3.06
C SER A 74 -3.45 1.19 -2.34
N GLY A 75 -4.52 0.82 -3.04
CA GLY A 75 -5.82 0.56 -2.43
C GLY A 75 -6.09 -0.91 -2.11
N ARG A 76 -5.26 -1.84 -2.60
CA ARG A 76 -5.49 -3.30 -2.50
C ARG A 76 -4.63 -4.00 -1.46
N ASN A 77 -3.74 -3.31 -0.77
CA ASN A 77 -2.86 -3.91 0.23
C ASN A 77 -3.61 -4.24 1.53
N SER A 78 -2.95 -4.93 2.46
CA SER A 78 -3.57 -5.35 3.72
C SER A 78 -3.74 -4.23 4.75
N GLY A 79 -3.33 -2.99 4.45
CA GLY A 79 -3.51 -1.81 5.31
C GLY A 79 -2.56 -1.72 6.49
N PHE A 80 -1.37 -2.28 6.39
CA PHE A 80 -0.31 -2.14 7.39
C PHE A 80 0.65 -1.01 6.98
N VAL A 81 0.82 -0.04 7.85
CA VAL A 81 1.82 1.03 7.75
C VAL A 81 2.99 0.65 8.65
N VAL A 82 4.07 0.14 8.04
CA VAL A 82 5.13 -0.56 8.76
C VAL A 82 6.27 0.39 9.11
N ALA A 83 6.55 0.57 10.40
CA ALA A 83 7.66 1.39 10.90
C ALA A 83 9.01 0.66 10.87
N VAL A 84 8.97 -0.65 11.03
CA VAL A 84 10.13 -1.53 11.14
C VAL A 84 10.20 -2.41 9.91
N SER A 85 11.24 -2.25 9.11
CA SER A 85 11.40 -3.05 7.90
C SER A 85 11.52 -4.53 8.23
N HIS A 86 10.73 -5.35 7.53
CA HIS A 86 10.88 -6.79 7.60
C HIS A 86 12.20 -7.18 6.92
N PHE A 87 13.00 -8.00 7.60
CA PHE A 87 14.17 -8.62 7.01
C PHE A 87 14.06 -10.14 7.15
N PRO A 88 14.31 -10.90 6.11
CA PRO A 88 14.35 -12.35 6.19
C PRO A 88 15.65 -12.83 6.81
N GLY A 89 15.58 -13.81 7.72
CA GLY A 89 16.73 -14.50 8.30
C GLY A 89 17.26 -13.87 9.59
N ALA A 90 18.46 -14.29 9.98
CA ALA A 90 19.08 -13.85 11.22
C ALA A 90 19.47 -12.36 11.20
N TYR A 91 19.36 -11.71 12.34
CA TYR A 91 19.91 -10.38 12.56
C TYR A 91 21.43 -10.38 12.30
N ARG A 92 21.91 -9.37 11.58
CA ARG A 92 23.31 -9.19 11.25
C ARG A 92 23.80 -7.87 11.84
N SER A 93 24.60 -7.94 12.90
CA SER A 93 25.14 -6.76 13.58
C SER A 93 25.91 -5.83 12.65
N GLN A 94 26.62 -6.38 11.63
CA GLN A 94 27.33 -5.60 10.62
C GLN A 94 26.42 -4.71 9.75
N GLN A 95 25.09 -4.97 9.75
CA GLN A 95 24.11 -4.18 9.02
C GLN A 95 23.26 -3.27 9.94
N GLN A 96 23.59 -3.17 11.22
CA GLN A 96 22.82 -2.41 12.20
C GLN A 96 22.58 -0.96 11.77
N GLU A 97 23.62 -0.28 11.28
CA GLU A 97 23.50 1.10 10.81
C GLU A 97 22.53 1.23 9.62
N ASN A 98 22.57 0.28 8.68
CA ASN A 98 21.64 0.26 7.55
C ASN A 98 20.21 0.03 8.02
N TYR A 99 19.97 -0.90 8.93
CA TYR A 99 18.64 -1.12 9.53
C TYR A 99 18.14 0.13 10.25
N ALA A 100 18.99 0.77 11.06
CA ALA A 100 18.63 2.01 11.75
C ALA A 100 18.30 3.14 10.78
N ARG A 101 19.04 3.27 9.67
CA ARG A 101 18.76 4.24 8.61
C ARG A 101 17.40 4.00 7.96
N VAL A 102 17.09 2.76 7.60
CA VAL A 102 15.81 2.41 6.99
C VAL A 102 14.66 2.68 7.94
N ASN A 103 14.80 2.30 9.23
CA ASN A 103 13.77 2.57 10.23
C ASN A 103 13.55 4.06 10.49
N ARG A 104 14.61 4.90 10.42
CA ARG A 104 14.45 6.37 10.49
C ARG A 104 13.62 6.89 9.33
N ILE A 105 13.89 6.42 8.10
CA ILE A 105 13.13 6.83 6.90
C ILE A 105 11.66 6.39 7.02
N ASN A 106 11.42 5.15 7.46
CA ASN A 106 10.06 4.65 7.65
C ASN A 106 9.30 5.49 8.69
N ARG A 107 9.92 5.78 9.84
CA ARG A 107 9.29 6.62 10.88
C ARG A 107 8.98 8.02 10.37
N ALA A 108 9.93 8.67 9.71
CA ALA A 108 9.69 9.98 9.10
C ALA A 108 8.53 9.95 8.09
N GLY A 109 8.45 8.87 7.27
CA GLY A 109 7.33 8.67 6.35
C GLY A 109 5.99 8.51 7.05
N ILE A 110 5.94 7.78 8.16
CA ILE A 110 4.72 7.61 8.98
C ILE A 110 4.30 8.93 9.63
N GLU A 111 5.24 9.68 10.18
CA GLU A 111 4.99 11.00 10.79
C GLU A 111 4.41 11.98 9.76
N MET A 112 5.02 12.06 8.58
CA MET A 112 4.51 12.88 7.47
C MET A 112 3.11 12.46 7.05
N LEU A 113 2.86 11.16 6.91
CA LEU A 113 1.56 10.61 6.52
C LEU A 113 0.49 10.90 7.57
N SER A 114 0.80 10.62 8.85
CA SER A 114 -0.10 10.91 9.99
C SER A 114 -0.45 12.38 10.08
N HIS A 115 0.55 13.26 9.89
CA HIS A 115 0.33 14.69 9.86
C HIS A 115 -0.61 15.10 8.71
N GLN A 116 -0.39 14.59 7.49
CA GLN A 116 -1.26 14.86 6.35
C GLN A 116 -2.68 14.37 6.57
N ILE A 117 -2.86 13.15 7.11
CA ILE A 117 -4.19 12.60 7.43
C ILE A 117 -4.95 13.55 8.36
N LYS A 118 -4.30 14.04 9.43
CA LYS A 118 -4.89 14.96 10.40
C LYS A 118 -5.22 16.33 9.76
N MET A 119 -4.25 16.93 9.08
CA MET A 119 -4.41 18.25 8.45
C MET A 119 -5.47 18.28 7.36
N LEU A 120 -5.63 17.19 6.62
CA LEU A 120 -6.58 17.06 5.52
C LEU A 120 -7.91 16.44 5.96
N SER A 121 -8.05 16.07 7.23
CA SER A 121 -9.23 15.39 7.80
C SER A 121 -9.63 14.17 6.99
N ILE A 122 -8.66 13.29 6.68
CA ILE A 122 -8.90 12.06 5.92
C ILE A 122 -9.39 10.97 6.88
N ASP A 123 -10.63 10.53 6.71
CA ASP A 123 -11.15 9.35 7.40
C ASP A 123 -10.67 8.08 6.69
N CYS A 124 -9.66 7.44 7.25
CA CYS A 124 -9.07 6.20 6.74
C CYS A 124 -8.90 5.13 7.82
N GLN A 125 -9.65 5.24 8.91
CA GLN A 125 -9.58 4.29 10.04
C GLN A 125 -8.14 4.13 10.55
N TRP A 126 -7.44 5.24 10.77
CA TRP A 126 -6.06 5.23 11.26
C TRP A 126 -6.00 4.73 12.70
N ASP A 127 -5.30 3.60 12.93
CA ASP A 127 -5.04 3.02 14.23
C ASP A 127 -3.53 2.84 14.42
N ASP A 128 -2.91 3.68 15.24
CA ASP A 128 -1.46 3.74 15.50
C ASP A 128 -1.01 2.95 16.74
N ARG A 129 -1.84 2.05 17.23
CA ARG A 129 -1.49 1.19 18.38
C ARG A 129 -0.48 0.09 18.05
N GLY A 130 0.01 0.04 16.82
CA GLY A 130 0.88 -1.01 16.34
C GLY A 130 0.13 -2.28 15.93
N PHE A 131 0.86 -3.37 15.75
CA PHE A 131 0.29 -4.66 15.35
C PHE A 131 1.20 -5.83 15.73
N HIS A 132 0.72 -7.05 15.51
CA HIS A 132 1.38 -8.26 15.93
C HIS A 132 2.21 -8.88 14.80
N HIS A 133 3.37 -9.41 15.15
CA HIS A 133 4.11 -10.39 14.36
C HIS A 133 3.96 -11.74 15.03
N ALA A 134 3.50 -12.77 14.30
CA ALA A 134 3.09 -14.02 14.92
C ALA A 134 3.79 -15.25 14.33
N ALA A 135 4.04 -16.22 15.21
CA ALA A 135 4.65 -17.50 14.92
C ALA A 135 3.66 -18.64 15.20
N ALA A 136 3.40 -19.47 14.19
CA ALA A 136 2.49 -20.61 14.27
C ALA A 136 3.20 -21.97 14.26
N ASP A 137 4.44 -22.05 13.79
CA ASP A 137 5.22 -23.26 13.63
C ASP A 137 6.66 -23.10 14.15
N THR A 138 7.42 -24.19 14.17
CA THR A 138 8.79 -24.21 14.68
C THR A 138 9.71 -23.25 13.91
N LYS A 139 9.54 -23.12 12.60
CA LYS A 139 10.33 -22.22 11.77
C LYS A 139 10.08 -20.77 12.15
N SER A 140 8.83 -20.37 12.23
CA SER A 140 8.45 -18.99 12.61
C SER A 140 8.78 -18.66 14.07
N ILE A 141 8.82 -19.66 14.98
CA ILE A 141 9.33 -19.47 16.35
C ILE A 141 10.83 -19.15 16.34
N ASN A 142 11.61 -19.78 15.47
CA ASN A 142 13.04 -19.44 15.32
C ASN A 142 13.22 -18.05 14.71
N GLU A 143 12.41 -17.68 13.70
CA GLU A 143 12.42 -16.33 13.14
C GLU A 143 12.00 -15.27 14.17
N ARG A 144 11.12 -15.60 15.12
CA ARG A 144 10.78 -14.71 16.23
C ARG A 144 11.99 -14.36 17.08
N LYS A 145 12.91 -15.31 17.35
CA LYS A 145 14.13 -15.03 18.10
C LYS A 145 14.99 -13.99 17.39
N ASN A 146 15.24 -14.22 16.09
CA ASN A 146 15.99 -13.29 15.24
C ASN A 146 15.33 -11.90 15.20
N PHE A 147 14.01 -11.86 15.14
CA PHE A 147 13.26 -10.61 15.11
C PHE A 147 13.35 -9.84 16.46
N LEU A 148 13.30 -10.55 17.59
CA LEU A 148 13.51 -9.94 18.90
C LEU A 148 14.93 -9.39 19.06
N GLU A 149 15.96 -10.09 18.61
CA GLU A 149 17.34 -9.59 18.60
C GLU A 149 17.45 -8.29 17.80
N TYR A 150 16.82 -8.24 16.62
CA TYR A 150 16.76 -7.04 15.78
C TYR A 150 16.05 -5.87 16.47
N LEU A 151 14.87 -6.11 17.08
CA LEU A 151 14.12 -5.07 17.76
C LEU A 151 14.88 -4.51 18.97
N ASN A 152 15.52 -5.39 19.76
CA ASN A 152 16.36 -4.99 20.90
C ASN A 152 17.58 -4.18 20.44
N ALA A 153 18.30 -4.65 19.42
CA ALA A 153 19.50 -3.98 18.93
C ALA A 153 19.22 -2.57 18.36
N LEU A 154 17.99 -2.32 17.89
CA LEU A 154 17.56 -1.04 17.35
C LEU A 154 16.65 -0.24 18.31
N GLU A 155 16.54 -0.68 19.55
CA GLU A 155 15.74 -0.02 20.60
C GLU A 155 14.28 0.25 20.17
N VAL A 156 13.70 -0.69 19.38
CA VAL A 156 12.31 -0.57 18.94
C VAL A 156 11.38 -1.04 20.06
N ALA A 157 10.46 -0.19 20.49
CA ALA A 157 9.48 -0.53 21.52
C ALA A 157 8.58 -1.71 21.07
N HIS A 158 8.61 -2.79 21.86
CA HIS A 158 7.85 -4.00 21.56
C HIS A 158 7.53 -4.81 22.84
N THR A 159 6.57 -5.72 22.73
CA THR A 159 6.20 -6.67 23.80
C THR A 159 6.27 -8.10 23.24
N PRO A 160 7.16 -8.96 23.74
CA PRO A 160 7.12 -10.38 23.45
C PRO A 160 5.84 -11.00 24.00
N LEU A 161 5.20 -11.88 23.22
CA LEU A 161 3.94 -12.53 23.56
C LEU A 161 4.13 -14.05 23.55
N ASN A 162 3.62 -14.75 24.53
CA ASN A 162 3.53 -16.20 24.57
C ASN A 162 2.22 -16.69 23.91
N GLU A 163 1.96 -18.00 23.94
CA GLU A 163 0.77 -18.61 23.35
C GLU A 163 -0.54 -18.11 24.02
N GLU A 164 -0.54 -17.98 25.34
CA GLU A 164 -1.69 -17.52 26.11
C GLU A 164 -2.01 -16.04 25.80
N ASP A 165 -0.97 -15.19 25.72
CA ASP A 165 -1.11 -13.79 25.31
C ASP A 165 -1.72 -13.68 23.90
N MET A 166 -1.23 -14.48 22.96
CA MET A 166 -1.74 -14.49 21.59
C MET A 166 -3.19 -14.94 21.53
N ARG A 167 -3.55 -15.99 22.29
CA ARG A 167 -4.92 -16.47 22.38
C ARG A 167 -5.86 -15.43 22.98
N SER A 168 -5.45 -14.80 24.07
CA SER A 168 -6.23 -13.74 24.74
C SER A 168 -6.48 -12.56 23.81
N ARG A 169 -5.48 -12.14 23.04
CA ARG A 169 -5.58 -10.98 22.15
C ARG A 169 -6.35 -11.24 20.87
N LEU A 170 -6.18 -12.42 20.27
CA LEU A 170 -6.66 -12.73 18.93
C LEU A 170 -7.78 -13.79 18.89
N GLY A 171 -8.08 -14.43 20.01
CA GLY A 171 -9.06 -15.51 20.09
C GLY A 171 -8.68 -16.79 19.33
N SER A 172 -7.43 -16.94 18.94
CA SER A 172 -6.98 -18.06 18.10
C SER A 172 -5.89 -18.89 18.78
N ALA A 173 -6.02 -20.21 18.72
CA ALA A 173 -5.00 -21.17 19.17
C ALA A 173 -3.93 -21.45 18.08
N LEU A 174 -4.02 -20.82 16.91
CA LEU A 174 -3.07 -21.03 15.82
C LEU A 174 -1.66 -20.54 16.17
N TYR A 175 -1.56 -19.42 16.89
CA TYR A 175 -0.28 -18.79 17.16
C TYR A 175 0.30 -19.22 18.49
N ARG A 176 1.49 -19.81 18.44
CA ARG A 176 2.23 -20.31 19.61
C ARG A 176 3.09 -19.26 20.31
N ALA A 177 3.40 -18.17 19.62
CA ALA A 177 4.12 -17.03 20.13
C ALA A 177 3.97 -15.83 19.22
N GLY A 178 4.30 -14.64 19.70
CA GLY A 178 4.28 -13.42 18.90
C GLY A 178 5.15 -12.32 19.47
N VAL A 179 5.10 -11.19 18.80
CA VAL A 179 5.67 -9.91 19.23
C VAL A 179 4.67 -8.83 18.85
N HIS A 180 4.25 -8.01 19.79
CA HIS A 180 3.53 -6.77 19.49
C HIS A 180 4.55 -5.65 19.32
N VAL A 181 4.62 -5.07 18.13
CA VAL A 181 5.45 -3.89 17.84
C VAL A 181 4.58 -2.65 18.03
N HIS A 182 5.00 -1.73 18.92
CA HIS A 182 4.21 -0.57 19.33
C HIS A 182 4.20 0.58 18.30
N SER A 183 4.96 0.45 17.24
CA SER A 183 5.05 1.43 16.16
C SER A 183 4.43 0.91 14.85
N GLY A 184 4.04 1.85 14.00
CA GLY A 184 3.27 1.53 12.80
C GLY A 184 1.77 1.72 13.01
N ALA A 185 0.99 1.54 11.97
CA ALA A 185 -0.45 1.73 12.03
C ALA A 185 -1.21 0.73 11.15
N LEU A 186 -2.50 0.57 11.42
CA LEU A 186 -3.47 -0.07 10.56
C LEU A 186 -4.34 1.01 9.90
N VAL A 187 -4.67 0.84 8.62
CA VAL A 187 -5.48 1.79 7.86
C VAL A 187 -6.44 1.07 6.92
N GLN A 188 -7.51 1.71 6.52
CA GLN A 188 -8.28 1.33 5.35
C GLN A 188 -7.58 1.90 4.10
N PRO A 189 -6.85 1.09 3.32
CA PRO A 189 -5.90 1.61 2.33
C PRO A 189 -6.57 2.30 1.15
N ALA A 190 -7.76 1.87 0.73
CA ALA A 190 -8.51 2.53 -0.33
C ALA A 190 -9.06 3.89 0.13
N ALA A 191 -9.54 4.00 1.38
CA ALA A 191 -9.97 5.27 1.96
C ALA A 191 -8.79 6.25 2.04
N LEU A 192 -7.62 5.77 2.48
CA LEU A 192 -6.43 6.60 2.57
C LEU A 192 -6.00 7.17 1.21
N VAL A 193 -5.81 6.31 0.21
CA VAL A 193 -5.34 6.79 -1.11
C VAL A 193 -6.37 7.68 -1.80
N ARG A 194 -7.67 7.36 -1.69
CA ARG A 194 -8.77 8.21 -2.21
C ARG A 194 -8.83 9.56 -1.50
N GLY A 195 -8.66 9.57 -0.18
CA GLY A 195 -8.63 10.78 0.62
C GLY A 195 -7.45 11.70 0.26
N LEU A 196 -6.26 11.13 0.08
CA LEU A 196 -5.08 11.89 -0.38
C LEU A 196 -5.28 12.49 -1.77
N ALA A 197 -5.90 11.75 -2.69
CA ALA A 197 -6.19 12.21 -4.04
C ALA A 197 -7.25 13.33 -4.06
N ALA A 198 -8.29 13.22 -3.24
CA ALA A 198 -9.36 14.22 -3.14
C ALA A 198 -8.88 15.57 -2.54
N LYS A 199 -7.73 15.58 -1.89
CA LYS A 199 -7.15 16.74 -1.19
C LYS A 199 -5.82 17.20 -1.81
N LEU A 200 -5.64 16.99 -3.11
CA LEU A 200 -4.48 17.51 -3.84
C LEU A 200 -4.47 19.06 -3.85
N PRO A 201 -3.29 19.69 -3.89
CA PRO A 201 -3.18 21.17 -4.02
C PRO A 201 -3.79 21.69 -5.33
N ASN A 202 -4.19 22.96 -5.34
CA ASN A 202 -4.93 23.58 -6.46
C ASN A 202 -4.16 23.60 -7.79
N ASN A 203 -2.83 23.60 -7.76
CA ASN A 203 -1.98 23.56 -8.96
C ASN A 203 -1.72 22.12 -9.46
N VAL A 204 -2.35 21.11 -8.84
CA VAL A 204 -2.32 19.71 -9.25
C VAL A 204 -3.68 19.29 -9.80
N ARG A 205 -3.71 18.82 -11.04
CA ARG A 205 -4.91 18.23 -11.64
C ARG A 205 -4.75 16.71 -11.74
N LEU A 206 -5.69 15.96 -11.17
CA LEU A 206 -5.78 14.51 -11.30
C LEU A 206 -6.72 14.16 -12.47
N ILE A 207 -6.28 13.25 -13.31
CA ILE A 207 -7.06 12.68 -14.42
C ILE A 207 -7.00 11.16 -14.29
N GLU A 208 -8.13 10.57 -14.07
CA GLU A 208 -8.30 9.12 -13.88
C GLU A 208 -8.83 8.47 -15.16
N GLN A 209 -8.79 7.13 -15.23
CA GLN A 209 -9.17 6.35 -16.40
C GLN A 209 -8.49 6.85 -17.68
N CYS A 210 -7.24 7.29 -17.52
CA CYS A 210 -6.45 7.91 -18.57
C CYS A 210 -5.10 7.19 -18.72
N PRO A 211 -5.09 6.01 -19.35
CA PRO A 211 -3.86 5.25 -19.55
C PRO A 211 -2.90 5.99 -20.49
N VAL A 212 -1.63 6.04 -20.09
CA VAL A 212 -0.54 6.44 -20.98
C VAL A 212 -0.19 5.25 -21.87
N LEU A 213 -0.34 5.41 -23.18
CA LEU A 213 -0.14 4.35 -24.16
C LEU A 213 1.31 4.32 -24.68
N LYS A 214 1.94 5.50 -24.75
CA LYS A 214 3.31 5.66 -25.25
C LYS A 214 3.97 6.87 -24.58
N VAL A 215 5.25 6.76 -24.33
CA VAL A 215 6.12 7.87 -23.91
C VAL A 215 7.19 8.06 -24.98
N GLU A 216 7.34 9.28 -25.49
CA GLU A 216 8.39 9.68 -26.40
C GLU A 216 9.30 10.66 -25.66
N GLU A 217 10.56 10.26 -25.49
CA GLU A 217 11.59 11.11 -24.90
C GLU A 217 11.90 12.30 -25.80
N GLY A 218 12.23 13.42 -25.22
CA GLY A 218 12.54 14.64 -25.97
C GLY A 218 12.39 15.89 -25.11
N SER A 219 12.46 17.05 -25.76
CA SER A 219 12.20 18.36 -25.11
C SER A 219 11.20 19.14 -25.99
N PRO A 220 9.90 19.08 -25.64
CA PRO A 220 9.24 18.43 -24.51
C PRO A 220 9.12 16.91 -24.65
N ILE A 221 8.95 16.21 -23.52
CA ILE A 221 8.53 14.81 -23.48
C ILE A 221 7.06 14.74 -23.92
N LYS A 222 6.71 13.71 -24.74
CA LYS A 222 5.34 13.53 -25.23
C LYS A 222 4.73 12.26 -24.67
N LEU A 223 3.50 12.34 -24.18
CA LEU A 223 2.72 11.19 -23.73
C LEU A 223 1.49 11.06 -24.62
N SER A 224 1.37 9.92 -25.30
CA SER A 224 0.19 9.58 -26.09
C SER A 224 -0.86 8.92 -25.20
N LEU A 225 -2.09 9.38 -25.29
CA LEU A 225 -3.25 8.92 -24.56
C LEU A 225 -4.33 8.46 -25.55
N SER A 226 -5.39 7.81 -25.05
CA SER A 226 -6.52 7.41 -25.91
C SER A 226 -7.27 8.60 -26.51
N GLN A 227 -7.26 9.76 -25.84
CA GLN A 227 -8.05 10.94 -26.21
C GLN A 227 -7.19 12.22 -26.30
N GLY A 228 -5.95 12.12 -26.74
CA GLY A 228 -5.10 13.28 -26.92
C GLY A 228 -3.63 13.05 -26.59
N GLU A 229 -2.91 14.14 -26.44
CA GLU A 229 -1.48 14.15 -26.16
C GLU A 229 -1.16 15.12 -25.00
N ILE A 230 -0.23 14.73 -24.15
CA ILE A 230 0.36 15.64 -23.16
C ILE A 230 1.81 15.91 -23.56
N LYS A 231 2.18 17.18 -23.62
CA LYS A 231 3.56 17.64 -23.68
C LYS A 231 3.99 18.14 -22.31
N THR A 232 5.07 17.60 -21.78
CA THR A 232 5.56 17.94 -20.45
C THR A 232 7.06 18.19 -20.46
N ASP A 233 7.51 19.11 -19.60
CA ASP A 233 8.94 19.37 -19.48
C ASP A 233 9.63 18.33 -18.59
N LYS A 234 8.89 17.77 -17.64
CA LYS A 234 9.39 16.75 -16.70
C LYS A 234 8.35 15.66 -16.48
N LEU A 235 8.82 14.41 -16.41
CA LEU A 235 8.00 13.22 -16.25
C LEU A 235 8.45 12.42 -15.03
N VAL A 236 7.49 12.00 -14.21
CA VAL A 236 7.69 11.04 -13.11
C VAL A 236 6.84 9.80 -13.40
N LEU A 237 7.49 8.63 -13.41
CA LEU A 237 6.81 7.35 -13.51
C LEU A 237 6.67 6.73 -12.12
N ALA A 238 5.45 6.69 -11.60
CA ALA A 238 5.06 6.10 -10.33
C ALA A 238 4.15 4.88 -10.50
N THR A 239 4.36 4.13 -11.59
CA THR A 239 3.49 3.06 -12.10
C THR A 239 3.84 1.67 -11.56
N ASN A 240 4.74 1.60 -10.56
CA ASN A 240 5.18 0.33 -9.99
C ASN A 240 5.76 -0.59 -11.10
N TYR A 241 5.50 -1.90 -11.07
CA TYR A 241 5.98 -2.84 -12.08
C TYR A 241 5.38 -2.57 -13.49
N GLU A 242 4.27 -1.86 -13.60
CA GLU A 242 3.66 -1.49 -14.88
C GLU A 242 4.52 -0.54 -15.72
N ALA A 243 5.59 0.06 -15.14
CA ALA A 243 6.61 0.78 -15.90
C ALA A 243 7.20 -0.04 -17.05
N CYS A 244 7.26 -1.37 -16.90
CA CYS A 244 7.72 -2.29 -17.94
C CYS A 244 6.85 -2.24 -19.19
N LYS A 245 5.55 -2.01 -19.07
CA LYS A 245 4.61 -1.89 -20.19
C LYS A 245 4.90 -0.64 -21.04
N LEU A 246 5.45 0.40 -20.40
CA LEU A 246 5.87 1.64 -21.07
C LEU A 246 7.30 1.58 -21.64
N GLY A 247 7.96 0.41 -21.55
CA GLY A 247 9.32 0.20 -22.04
C GLY A 247 10.42 0.52 -21.03
N PHE A 248 10.07 0.93 -19.81
CA PHE A 248 11.04 1.26 -18.76
C PHE A 248 11.30 0.07 -17.83
N LEU A 249 12.55 -0.19 -17.47
CA LEU A 249 12.95 -1.23 -16.50
C LEU A 249 12.47 -2.65 -16.85
N SER A 250 12.22 -2.97 -18.12
CA SER A 250 11.58 -4.21 -18.59
C SER A 250 12.33 -5.50 -18.19
N SER A 251 13.64 -5.42 -17.96
CA SER A 251 14.48 -6.54 -17.51
C SER A 251 14.82 -6.49 -16.01
N ARG A 252 14.26 -5.54 -15.24
CA ARG A 252 14.66 -5.28 -13.85
C ARG A 252 13.53 -5.42 -12.85
N LEU A 253 12.31 -5.63 -13.30
CA LEU A 253 11.12 -5.75 -12.43
C LEU A 253 10.41 -7.08 -12.67
N ILE A 254 10.04 -7.74 -11.60
CA ILE A 254 9.21 -8.94 -11.61
C ILE A 254 7.98 -8.65 -10.76
N GLY A 255 6.79 -8.86 -11.33
CA GLY A 255 5.52 -8.73 -10.61
C GLY A 255 5.11 -10.07 -10.00
N SER A 256 4.67 -10.04 -8.76
CA SER A 256 3.93 -11.14 -8.14
C SER A 256 2.58 -10.64 -7.65
N THR A 257 1.56 -11.46 -7.79
CA THR A 257 0.20 -11.17 -7.35
C THR A 257 -0.05 -11.86 -6.01
N LEU A 258 -0.67 -11.12 -5.09
CA LEU A 258 -1.11 -11.62 -3.80
C LEU A 258 -2.63 -11.64 -3.79
N SER A 259 -3.23 -12.77 -3.39
CA SER A 259 -4.67 -12.90 -3.23
C SER A 259 -5.09 -12.50 -1.83
N GLY A 260 -6.16 -11.72 -1.73
CA GLY A 260 -6.77 -11.30 -0.49
C GLY A 260 -8.28 -11.48 -0.51
N SER A 261 -8.86 -11.86 0.62
CA SER A 261 -10.29 -12.05 0.81
C SER A 261 -10.79 -11.35 2.06
N PHE A 262 -12.11 -11.12 2.09
CA PHE A 262 -12.82 -10.61 3.25
C PHE A 262 -13.94 -11.56 3.64
N THR A 263 -14.17 -11.69 4.94
CA THR A 263 -15.41 -12.27 5.41
C THR A 263 -16.58 -11.30 5.22
N ARG A 264 -17.80 -11.78 5.33
CA ARG A 264 -18.92 -10.92 5.71
C ARG A 264 -18.62 -10.22 7.04
N ARG A 265 -19.40 -9.21 7.38
CA ARG A 265 -19.35 -8.68 8.74
C ARG A 265 -19.70 -9.79 9.73
N LEU A 266 -18.87 -9.97 10.75
CA LEU A 266 -19.09 -10.93 11.82
C LEU A 266 -20.16 -10.41 12.77
N ASP A 267 -20.94 -11.32 13.34
CA ASP A 267 -21.91 -10.97 14.38
C ASP A 267 -21.25 -10.81 15.75
N ALA A 268 -22.03 -10.41 16.76
CA ALA A 268 -21.52 -10.15 18.09
C ALA A 268 -20.96 -11.42 18.77
N GLN A 269 -21.56 -12.58 18.52
CA GLN A 269 -21.11 -13.85 19.07
C GLN A 269 -19.77 -14.27 18.45
N GLU A 270 -19.63 -14.17 17.13
CA GLU A 270 -18.39 -14.44 16.42
C GLU A 270 -17.27 -13.48 16.87
N LEU A 271 -17.56 -12.18 16.96
CA LEU A 271 -16.59 -11.19 17.42
C LEU A 271 -16.14 -11.45 18.87
N SER A 272 -17.00 -11.94 19.74
CA SER A 272 -16.66 -12.28 21.12
C SER A 272 -15.61 -13.40 21.23
N THR A 273 -15.46 -14.22 20.19
CA THR A 273 -14.45 -15.30 20.13
C THR A 273 -13.06 -14.81 19.67
N LEU A 274 -12.96 -13.60 19.12
CA LEU A 274 -11.73 -13.06 18.53
C LEU A 274 -10.87 -12.25 19.52
N GLY A 275 -10.93 -12.59 20.80
CA GLY A 275 -10.16 -11.92 21.85
C GLY A 275 -10.74 -10.57 22.25
N GLY A 276 -9.98 -9.82 23.05
CA GLY A 276 -10.47 -8.58 23.67
C GLY A 276 -10.27 -7.31 22.84
N LEU A 277 -9.66 -7.38 21.66
CA LEU A 277 -9.34 -6.23 20.83
C LEU A 277 -10.40 -6.00 19.75
N LYS A 278 -10.88 -4.76 19.61
CA LYS A 278 -11.86 -4.40 18.57
C LYS A 278 -11.29 -4.45 17.17
N GLU A 279 -10.00 -4.19 17.03
CA GLU A 279 -9.24 -4.20 15.79
C GLU A 279 -7.84 -4.69 16.08
N TRP A 280 -7.29 -5.52 15.20
CA TRP A 280 -5.93 -6.00 15.28
C TRP A 280 -5.41 -6.46 13.92
N GLY A 281 -4.09 -6.46 13.79
CA GLY A 281 -3.41 -6.98 12.60
C GLY A 281 -2.30 -7.94 12.99
N VAL A 282 -2.11 -8.97 12.15
CA VAL A 282 -1.06 -9.97 12.29
C VAL A 282 -0.28 -10.10 10.99
N LEU A 283 1.01 -9.90 11.06
CA LEU A 283 2.00 -10.28 10.06
C LEU A 283 2.65 -11.61 10.48
N SER A 284 2.71 -12.56 9.56
CA SER A 284 3.42 -13.82 9.84
C SER A 284 4.92 -13.59 9.94
N LEU A 285 5.56 -14.21 10.92
CA LEU A 285 7.02 -14.33 11.00
C LEU A 285 7.57 -15.40 10.05
N HIS A 286 6.70 -16.25 9.50
CA HIS A 286 7.09 -17.15 8.42
C HIS A 286 7.11 -16.39 7.09
N GLY A 287 8.22 -16.42 6.36
CA GLY A 287 8.31 -15.86 5.02
C GLY A 287 7.28 -16.50 4.08
N GLY A 288 6.38 -15.70 3.52
CA GLY A 288 5.26 -16.20 2.71
C GLY A 288 4.02 -16.62 3.51
N GLY A 289 4.00 -16.45 4.83
CA GLY A 289 2.83 -16.71 5.66
C GLY A 289 1.70 -15.68 5.47
N ALA A 290 0.52 -16.05 5.97
CA ALA A 290 -0.68 -15.23 5.86
C ALA A 290 -0.55 -13.89 6.62
N THR A 291 -1.17 -12.85 6.08
CA THR A 291 -1.46 -11.61 6.78
C THR A 291 -2.93 -11.60 7.12
N ILE A 292 -3.28 -11.42 8.41
CA ILE A 292 -4.65 -11.45 8.88
C ILE A 292 -4.95 -10.17 9.65
N ARG A 293 -6.14 -9.64 9.47
CA ARG A 293 -6.58 -8.42 10.14
C ARG A 293 -8.05 -8.51 10.51
N LEU A 294 -8.40 -8.23 11.76
CA LEU A 294 -9.74 -7.84 12.15
C LEU A 294 -9.89 -6.33 11.94
N THR A 295 -10.82 -5.94 11.08
CA THR A 295 -11.10 -4.53 10.78
C THR A 295 -12.02 -3.91 11.83
N SER A 296 -11.99 -2.59 11.98
CA SER A 296 -12.88 -1.83 12.86
C SER A 296 -14.37 -2.06 12.57
N GLU A 297 -14.71 -2.52 11.36
CA GLU A 297 -16.09 -2.86 10.95
C GLU A 297 -16.50 -4.30 11.28
N GLY A 298 -15.62 -5.07 11.93
CA GLY A 298 -15.88 -6.45 12.32
C GLY A 298 -15.82 -7.45 11.16
N ARG A 299 -14.85 -7.28 10.25
CA ARG A 299 -14.54 -8.24 9.18
C ARG A 299 -13.13 -8.78 9.34
N ILE A 300 -12.92 -10.03 8.98
CA ILE A 300 -11.56 -10.56 8.81
C ILE A 300 -11.11 -10.30 7.37
N SER A 301 -9.97 -9.63 7.22
CA SER A 301 -9.22 -9.54 5.97
C SER A 301 -8.08 -10.54 6.03
N LEU A 302 -7.95 -11.38 5.01
CA LEU A 302 -6.92 -12.41 4.89
C LEU A 302 -6.19 -12.24 3.56
N ARG A 303 -4.86 -12.19 3.61
CA ARG A 303 -3.99 -12.29 2.44
C ARG A 303 -3.06 -13.49 2.64
N ASN A 304 -3.09 -14.46 1.74
CA ASN A 304 -2.40 -15.74 1.96
C ASN A 304 -1.65 -16.30 0.77
N THR A 305 -2.00 -15.94 -0.44
CA THR A 305 -1.41 -16.55 -1.64
C THR A 305 -0.50 -15.56 -2.36
N ALA A 306 0.66 -16.02 -2.79
CA ALA A 306 1.57 -15.28 -3.64
C ALA A 306 1.86 -16.10 -4.90
N GLU A 307 1.57 -15.54 -6.07
CA GLU A 307 1.78 -16.18 -7.35
C GLU A 307 2.55 -15.26 -8.30
N TYR A 308 3.41 -15.87 -9.10
CA TYR A 308 4.01 -15.15 -10.22
C TYR A 308 2.99 -15.05 -11.35
N SER A 309 2.59 -13.84 -11.68
CA SER A 309 1.51 -13.58 -12.63
C SER A 309 1.99 -13.03 -13.98
N GLY A 310 3.28 -12.88 -14.18
CA GLY A 310 3.78 -12.22 -15.39
C GLY A 310 3.22 -10.81 -15.62
N GLY A 311 2.64 -10.21 -14.58
CA GLY A 311 1.96 -8.91 -14.66
C GLY A 311 0.46 -8.98 -15.02
N THR A 312 -0.11 -10.16 -15.19
CA THR A 312 -1.56 -10.36 -15.38
C THR A 312 -2.26 -10.55 -14.04
N LEU A 313 -3.42 -9.93 -13.85
CA LEU A 313 -4.29 -10.22 -12.70
C LEU A 313 -4.87 -11.63 -12.85
N LEU A 314 -4.83 -12.39 -11.78
CA LEU A 314 -5.47 -13.71 -11.74
C LEU A 314 -6.98 -13.57 -11.86
N SER A 315 -7.61 -14.43 -12.64
CA SER A 315 -9.08 -14.44 -12.77
C SER A 315 -9.74 -14.85 -11.46
N LYS A 316 -10.93 -14.31 -11.18
CA LYS A 316 -11.77 -14.65 -10.01
C LYS A 316 -12.06 -16.16 -9.86
N GLN A 317 -11.84 -16.96 -10.90
CA GLN A 317 -12.12 -18.40 -10.90
C GLN A 317 -11.05 -19.26 -10.18
N ARG A 318 -9.96 -18.65 -9.69
CA ARG A 318 -8.90 -19.35 -8.94
C ARG A 318 -8.87 -19.01 -7.44
N LEU A 319 -9.85 -18.25 -6.96
CA LEU A 319 -10.10 -17.97 -5.55
C LEU A 319 -11.20 -18.88 -5.01
#